data_a6d200f96f1bb6e71dd2eebe489a81b5
#
_entry.id   a6d200f96f1bb6e71dd2eebe489a81b5
#
_cell.length_a   1.000
_cell.length_b   1.000
_cell.length_c   1.000
_cell.angle_alpha   90.00
_cell.angle_beta   90.00
_cell.angle_gamma   90.00
#
_symmetry.space_group_name_H-M   'P 1'
#
loop_
_entity.id
_entity.type
_entity.pdbx_description
1 polymer ?
#
loop_
_entity_poly.entity_id
_entity_poly.type
_entity_poly.pdbx_seq_one_letter_code
_entity_poly.pdbx_strand_id
1 'polypeptide(L)'
;MNQDKVFENSLEKIIPDNIEIELKTPNSTVAISEQYQNNIDTQKIWQIEIPKINLVAPIAEGTSANIMNEYVGHFAETPKNKGNIGLAAHNRGYKINYFRDLKLLQKGDLIIYTYNGEISKYSVNELGIIKDTDWSKLESSSQDKLTLITCLEDEPEYRRYIQAVKL
;
A
#
# COMPACT_ATOMS: atom_id res chain seq x y z
N MET A 1 -19.03 -9.04 -36.03
CA MET A 1 -19.42 -9.35 -34.64
C MET A 1 -18.89 -8.24 -33.79
N ASN A 2 -19.80 -7.40 -33.31
CA ASN A 2 -19.51 -6.10 -32.70
C ASN A 2 -19.00 -6.27 -31.26
N GLN A 3 -17.82 -5.74 -30.98
CA GLN A 3 -17.22 -5.71 -29.62
C GLN A 3 -17.88 -4.67 -28.70
N ASP A 4 -18.77 -3.81 -29.23
CA ASP A 4 -19.41 -2.72 -28.47
C ASP A 4 -20.56 -3.17 -27.56
N LYS A 5 -21.07 -4.41 -27.74
CA LYS A 5 -22.18 -4.94 -26.91
C LYS A 5 -21.75 -5.56 -25.56
N VAL A 6 -20.46 -5.74 -25.33
CA VAL A 6 -19.96 -6.36 -24.09
C VAL A 6 -19.77 -5.32 -22.98
N PHE A 7 -19.59 -4.04 -23.33
CA PHE A 7 -19.38 -2.98 -22.35
C PHE A 7 -20.67 -2.44 -21.69
N GLU A 8 -21.82 -2.49 -22.41
CA GLU A 8 -23.09 -2.01 -21.83
C GLU A 8 -23.65 -2.91 -20.74
N ASN A 9 -23.42 -4.24 -20.81
CA ASN A 9 -23.93 -5.18 -19.80
C ASN A 9 -23.16 -5.21 -18.47
N SER A 10 -22.02 -4.51 -18.37
CA SER A 10 -21.21 -4.48 -17.14
C SER A 10 -21.55 -3.33 -16.21
N LEU A 11 -22.23 -2.30 -16.69
CA LEU A 11 -22.58 -1.10 -15.93
C LEU A 11 -23.95 -1.20 -15.24
N GLU A 12 -24.87 -2.06 -15.71
CA GLU A 12 -26.19 -2.20 -15.12
C GLU A 12 -26.22 -2.93 -13.76
N LYS A 13 -25.13 -3.55 -13.34
CA LYS A 13 -25.05 -4.32 -12.08
C LYS A 13 -24.54 -3.56 -10.86
N ILE A 14 -24.21 -2.27 -10.99
CA ILE A 14 -23.58 -1.48 -9.91
C ILE A 14 -24.49 -0.35 -9.39
N ILE A 15 -25.68 -0.19 -9.94
CA ILE A 15 -26.60 0.85 -9.48
C ILE A 15 -27.67 0.22 -8.56
N PRO A 16 -27.76 0.62 -7.28
CA PRO A 16 -28.86 0.20 -6.40
C PRO A 16 -30.19 0.80 -6.88
N ASP A 17 -31.27 0.01 -6.84
CA ASP A 17 -32.62 0.25 -7.37
C ASP A 17 -33.41 1.44 -6.77
N ASN A 18 -32.77 2.47 -6.22
CA ASN A 18 -33.45 3.60 -5.58
C ASN A 18 -32.80 4.96 -5.84
N ILE A 19 -32.44 5.28 -7.09
CA ILE A 19 -32.10 6.66 -7.46
C ILE A 19 -33.03 7.09 -8.58
N GLU A 20 -34.08 7.84 -8.24
CA GLU A 20 -34.84 8.65 -9.20
C GLU A 20 -33.93 9.77 -9.71
N ILE A 21 -33.49 9.67 -10.96
CA ILE A 21 -32.70 10.73 -11.62
C ILE A 21 -33.66 11.68 -12.30
N GLU A 22 -33.98 12.79 -11.65
CA GLU A 22 -34.62 13.94 -12.32
C GLU A 22 -33.60 14.61 -13.25
N LEU A 23 -33.75 14.40 -14.54
CA LEU A 23 -32.99 15.07 -15.59
C LEU A 23 -33.43 16.55 -15.69
N LYS A 24 -32.73 17.46 -15.03
CA LYS A 24 -32.84 18.93 -15.25
C LYS A 24 -31.49 19.54 -15.57
N THR A 25 -31.33 19.90 -16.85
CA THR A 25 -30.42 20.90 -17.46
C THR A 25 -28.92 20.61 -17.55
N PRO A 26 -28.21 21.14 -18.59
CA PRO A 26 -26.86 20.73 -19.00
C PRO A 26 -25.69 21.21 -18.11
N ASN A 27 -25.94 21.73 -16.92
CA ASN A 27 -24.89 22.15 -15.98
C ASN A 27 -24.66 21.24 -14.78
N SER A 28 -25.31 20.04 -14.75
CA SER A 28 -25.27 19.16 -13.56
C SER A 28 -24.12 18.14 -13.57
N THR A 29 -23.39 17.98 -14.66
CA THR A 29 -22.39 16.91 -14.81
C THR A 29 -21.11 17.17 -13.99
N VAL A 30 -20.78 18.43 -13.72
CA VAL A 30 -19.58 18.80 -12.95
C VAL A 30 -19.81 18.61 -11.44
N ALA A 31 -21.03 18.89 -10.97
CA ALA A 31 -21.35 18.78 -9.54
C ALA A 31 -21.42 17.33 -9.03
N ILE A 32 -21.79 16.38 -9.91
CA ILE A 32 -21.88 14.95 -9.54
C ILE A 32 -20.48 14.33 -9.40
N SER A 33 -19.53 14.74 -10.23
CA SER A 33 -18.15 14.25 -10.15
C SER A 33 -17.43 14.74 -8.88
N GLU A 34 -17.71 15.95 -8.42
CA GLU A 34 -17.14 16.50 -7.19
C GLU A 34 -17.75 15.86 -5.92
N GLN A 35 -19.04 15.49 -5.94
CA GLN A 35 -19.69 14.83 -4.82
C GLN A 35 -19.25 13.36 -4.65
N TYR A 36 -18.94 12.64 -5.73
CA TYR A 36 -18.41 11.29 -5.67
C TYR A 36 -16.93 11.25 -5.21
N GLN A 37 -16.15 12.29 -5.50
CA GLN A 37 -14.76 12.39 -5.01
C GLN A 37 -14.67 12.72 -3.51
N ASN A 38 -15.71 13.31 -2.92
CA ASN A 38 -15.70 13.71 -1.51
C ASN A 38 -16.17 12.62 -0.53
N ASN A 39 -16.60 11.43 -1.02
CA ASN A 39 -17.09 10.34 -0.18
C ASN A 39 -16.15 9.14 -0.04
N ILE A 40 -14.92 9.23 -0.54
CA ILE A 40 -13.89 8.31 -0.11
C ILE A 40 -13.45 8.80 1.26
N ASP A 41 -13.75 8.03 2.28
CA ASP A 41 -13.31 8.28 3.66
C ASP A 41 -11.77 8.19 3.70
N THR A 42 -11.11 9.27 3.30
CA THR A 42 -9.65 9.39 3.23
C THR A 42 -9.00 9.17 4.59
N GLN A 43 -9.79 9.29 5.68
CA GLN A 43 -9.33 9.01 7.04
C GLN A 43 -9.09 7.52 7.31
N LYS A 44 -9.62 6.62 6.45
CA LYS A 44 -9.42 5.16 6.59
C LYS A 44 -8.37 4.60 5.64
N ILE A 45 -7.76 5.43 4.78
CA ILE A 45 -6.75 4.95 3.86
C ILE A 45 -5.46 4.64 4.62
N TRP A 46 -5.01 3.40 4.50
CA TRP A 46 -3.71 2.95 4.96
C TRP A 46 -3.04 2.20 3.83
N GLN A 47 -2.03 2.83 3.22
CA GLN A 47 -1.38 2.28 2.03
C GLN A 47 0.08 2.68 1.91
N ILE A 48 0.81 1.90 1.14
CA ILE A 48 2.16 2.19 0.68
C ILE A 48 2.18 2.29 -0.84
N GLU A 49 2.95 3.25 -1.35
CA GLU A 49 3.24 3.39 -2.77
C GLU A 49 4.75 3.49 -2.98
N ILE A 50 5.28 2.72 -3.93
CA ILE A 50 6.69 2.74 -4.32
C ILE A 50 6.75 2.88 -5.84
N PRO A 51 6.87 4.11 -6.38
CA PRO A 51 6.78 4.38 -7.81
C PRO A 51 7.80 3.60 -8.64
N LYS A 52 9.02 3.45 -8.13
CA LYS A 52 10.12 2.74 -8.82
C LYS A 52 9.77 1.33 -9.27
N ILE A 53 8.91 0.65 -8.53
CA ILE A 53 8.49 -0.75 -8.79
C ILE A 53 6.99 -0.85 -9.09
N ASN A 54 6.33 0.28 -9.39
CA ASN A 54 4.89 0.37 -9.67
C ASN A 54 4.03 -0.32 -8.59
N LEU A 55 4.44 -0.22 -7.32
CA LEU A 55 3.71 -0.79 -6.20
C LEU A 55 2.74 0.24 -5.63
N VAL A 56 1.47 -0.15 -5.52
CA VAL A 56 0.46 0.46 -4.64
C VAL A 56 -0.23 -0.67 -3.90
N ALA A 57 -0.16 -0.67 -2.57
CA ALA A 57 -0.69 -1.76 -1.77
C ALA A 57 -1.37 -1.26 -0.49
N PRO A 58 -2.53 -1.85 -0.13
CA PRO A 58 -3.16 -1.59 1.15
C PRO A 58 -2.36 -2.21 2.29
N ILE A 59 -2.41 -1.56 3.45
CA ILE A 59 -1.76 -2.02 4.68
C ILE A 59 -2.83 -2.44 5.70
N ALA A 60 -2.55 -3.49 6.46
CA ALA A 60 -3.36 -3.91 7.60
C ALA A 60 -2.49 -4.22 8.82
N GLU A 61 -3.11 -4.19 10.00
CA GLU A 61 -2.44 -4.50 11.25
C GLU A 61 -2.07 -5.97 11.35
N GLY A 62 -0.84 -6.26 11.77
CA GLY A 62 -0.32 -7.61 11.97
C GLY A 62 0.41 -8.19 10.77
N THR A 63 1.24 -9.18 11.04
CA THR A 63 2.08 -9.88 10.04
C THR A 63 1.79 -11.37 9.96
N SER A 64 0.57 -11.79 10.36
CA SER A 64 0.14 -13.18 10.20
C SER A 64 -0.02 -13.55 8.73
N ALA A 65 0.04 -14.84 8.42
CA ALA A 65 -0.14 -15.33 7.05
C ALA A 65 -1.48 -14.88 6.44
N ASN A 66 -2.56 -14.88 7.23
CA ASN A 66 -3.88 -14.44 6.76
C ASN A 66 -3.87 -12.96 6.34
N ILE A 67 -3.21 -12.09 7.09
CA ILE A 67 -3.08 -10.66 6.76
C ILE A 67 -2.22 -10.49 5.51
N MET A 68 -1.03 -11.09 5.48
CA MET A 68 -0.09 -10.91 4.36
C MET A 68 -0.54 -11.59 3.05
N ASN A 69 -1.57 -12.45 3.08
CA ASN A 69 -2.19 -12.98 1.87
C ASN A 69 -3.00 -11.93 1.08
N GLU A 70 -3.38 -10.81 1.71
CA GLU A 70 -4.21 -9.77 1.10
C GLU A 70 -3.61 -8.36 1.22
N TYR A 71 -2.79 -8.12 2.23
CA TYR A 71 -2.27 -6.81 2.61
C TYR A 71 -0.75 -6.81 2.78
N VAL A 72 -0.16 -5.64 2.75
CA VAL A 72 1.12 -5.39 3.43
C VAL A 72 0.83 -5.38 4.93
N GLY A 73 1.50 -6.22 5.70
CA GLY A 73 1.32 -6.32 7.14
C GLY A 73 2.13 -5.28 7.90
N HIS A 74 1.54 -4.66 8.92
CA HIS A 74 2.23 -3.78 9.85
C HIS A 74 2.69 -4.56 11.08
N PHE A 75 3.94 -4.40 11.50
CA PHE A 75 4.41 -4.96 12.77
C PHE A 75 3.78 -4.23 13.94
N ALA A 76 2.93 -4.92 14.70
CA ALA A 76 2.10 -4.35 15.77
C ALA A 76 2.92 -3.66 16.87
N GLU A 77 4.17 -4.06 17.05
CA GLU A 77 5.11 -3.51 18.03
C GLU A 77 5.76 -2.19 17.58
N THR A 78 5.55 -1.81 16.31
CA THR A 78 6.09 -0.57 15.74
C THR A 78 5.02 0.53 15.67
N PRO A 79 5.40 1.81 15.65
CA PRO A 79 4.44 2.90 15.51
C PRO A 79 3.83 2.98 14.10
N LYS A 80 2.69 3.68 13.96
CA LYS A 80 1.97 3.84 12.68
C LYS A 80 2.24 5.17 11.97
N ASN A 81 2.77 6.17 12.66
CA ASN A 81 2.89 7.51 12.07
C ASN A 81 4.19 8.26 12.39
N LYS A 82 4.90 7.92 13.45
CA LYS A 82 6.17 8.56 13.85
C LYS A 82 7.15 7.52 14.33
N GLY A 83 8.46 7.83 14.27
CA GLY A 83 9.50 6.87 14.63
C GLY A 83 9.71 5.84 13.52
N ASN A 84 10.04 4.60 13.88
CA ASN A 84 10.38 3.54 12.93
C ASN A 84 9.14 2.66 12.65
N ILE A 85 8.49 2.90 11.54
CA ILE A 85 7.30 2.14 11.09
C ILE A 85 7.77 0.87 10.40
N GLY A 86 7.33 -0.30 10.87
CA GLY A 86 7.72 -1.59 10.29
C GLY A 86 6.61 -2.22 9.45
N LEU A 87 6.94 -2.63 8.22
CA LEU A 87 6.04 -3.29 7.29
C LEU A 87 6.64 -4.57 6.73
N ALA A 88 5.81 -5.60 6.52
CA ALA A 88 6.20 -6.85 5.90
C ALA A 88 5.22 -7.30 4.81
N ALA A 89 5.72 -7.98 3.79
CA ALA A 89 4.88 -8.66 2.81
C ALA A 89 5.66 -9.80 2.14
N HIS A 90 4.94 -10.71 1.49
CA HIS A 90 5.54 -11.80 0.73
C HIS A 90 6.30 -11.30 -0.50
N ASN A 91 7.39 -11.99 -0.86
CA ASN A 91 8.16 -11.74 -2.08
C ASN A 91 7.84 -12.74 -3.20
N ARG A 92 7.42 -13.99 -2.86
CA ARG A 92 7.08 -15.04 -3.83
C ARG A 92 6.30 -16.17 -3.18
N GLY A 93 5.77 -17.09 -4.02
CA GLY A 93 5.15 -18.34 -3.58
C GLY A 93 3.71 -18.20 -3.08
N TYR A 94 3.15 -17.00 -3.12
CA TYR A 94 1.78 -16.68 -2.72
C TYR A 94 0.99 -16.07 -3.87
N LYS A 95 -0.33 -15.98 -3.72
CA LYS A 95 -1.21 -15.34 -4.71
C LYS A 95 -0.86 -13.86 -4.88
N ILE A 96 -0.51 -13.20 -3.78
CA ILE A 96 -0.10 -11.79 -3.74
C ILE A 96 1.30 -11.71 -3.14
N ASN A 97 2.22 -11.03 -3.82
CA ASN A 97 3.61 -10.88 -3.44
C ASN A 97 4.02 -9.41 -3.59
N TYR A 98 3.51 -8.55 -2.72
CA TYR A 98 3.72 -7.09 -2.80
C TYR A 98 5.20 -6.70 -2.77
N PHE A 99 6.03 -7.43 -2.04
CA PHE A 99 7.45 -7.09 -1.88
C PHE A 99 8.39 -7.89 -2.80
N ARG A 100 7.87 -8.50 -3.88
CA ARG A 100 8.65 -9.24 -4.87
C ARG A 100 9.81 -8.43 -5.45
N ASP A 101 9.57 -7.17 -5.75
CA ASP A 101 10.50 -6.32 -6.49
C ASP A 101 11.26 -5.34 -5.57
N LEU A 102 11.20 -5.49 -4.22
CA LEU A 102 12.01 -4.69 -3.30
C LEU A 102 13.51 -4.77 -3.58
N LYS A 103 13.97 -5.87 -4.17
CA LYS A 103 15.37 -6.06 -4.58
C LYS A 103 15.85 -5.05 -5.64
N LEU A 104 14.94 -4.38 -6.35
CA LEU A 104 15.24 -3.38 -7.37
C LEU A 104 15.42 -1.98 -6.80
N LEU A 105 15.11 -1.77 -5.53
CA LEU A 105 15.25 -0.47 -4.89
C LEU A 105 16.72 -0.13 -4.63
N GLN A 106 17.00 1.16 -4.66
CA GLN A 106 18.31 1.76 -4.44
C GLN A 106 18.19 2.95 -3.48
N LYS A 107 19.30 3.38 -2.92
CA LYS A 107 19.34 4.61 -2.11
C LYS A 107 18.85 5.80 -2.92
N GLY A 108 17.99 6.62 -2.31
CA GLY A 108 17.35 7.76 -2.94
C GLY A 108 15.96 7.47 -3.54
N ASP A 109 15.58 6.20 -3.72
CA ASP A 109 14.24 5.87 -4.23
C ASP A 109 13.14 6.33 -3.26
N LEU A 110 12.03 6.79 -3.84
CA LEU A 110 10.90 7.34 -3.08
C LEU A 110 9.95 6.24 -2.62
N ILE A 111 9.52 6.36 -1.37
CA ILE A 111 8.41 5.60 -0.80
C ILE A 111 7.39 6.59 -0.25
N ILE A 112 6.12 6.40 -0.61
CA ILE A 112 4.99 7.21 -0.12
C ILE A 112 4.17 6.33 0.82
N TYR A 113 3.90 6.83 2.00
CA TYR A 113 3.13 6.15 3.03
C TYR A 113 1.96 7.02 3.43
N THR A 114 0.74 6.47 3.36
CA THR A 114 -0.49 7.15 3.74
C THR A 114 -1.13 6.44 4.92
N TYR A 115 -1.39 7.18 5.99
CA TYR A 115 -2.09 6.68 7.17
C TYR A 115 -3.06 7.74 7.70
N ASN A 116 -4.33 7.38 7.83
CA ASN A 116 -5.40 8.28 8.32
C ASN A 116 -5.44 9.65 7.62
N GLY A 117 -5.28 9.66 6.30
CA GLY A 117 -5.29 10.89 5.49
C GLY A 117 -3.97 11.68 5.50
N GLU A 118 -3.01 11.32 6.35
CA GLU A 118 -1.67 11.93 6.33
C GLU A 118 -0.78 11.20 5.32
N ILE A 119 -0.19 11.96 4.39
CA ILE A 119 0.76 11.47 3.40
C ILE A 119 2.17 11.84 3.82
N SER A 120 3.01 10.84 4.00
CA SER A 120 4.42 11.01 4.32
C SER A 120 5.30 10.44 3.21
N LYS A 121 6.36 11.15 2.88
CA LYS A 121 7.35 10.73 1.87
C LYS A 121 8.66 10.34 2.54
N TYR A 122 9.23 9.24 2.09
CA TYR A 122 10.47 8.70 2.61
C TYR A 122 11.44 8.46 1.46
N SER A 123 12.73 8.63 1.71
CA SER A 123 13.81 8.30 0.77
C SER A 123 14.60 7.11 1.31
N VAL A 124 14.80 6.10 0.47
CA VAL A 124 15.60 4.92 0.82
C VAL A 124 17.01 5.35 1.17
N ASN A 125 17.49 5.00 2.36
CA ASN A 125 18.84 5.34 2.82
C ASN A 125 19.71 4.12 3.16
N GLU A 126 19.07 2.98 3.47
CA GLU A 126 19.76 1.74 3.81
C GLU A 126 19.03 0.52 3.23
N LEU A 127 19.81 -0.45 2.75
CA LEU A 127 19.30 -1.72 2.23
C LEU A 127 20.26 -2.82 2.64
N GLY A 128 19.74 -4.03 2.88
CA GLY A 128 20.61 -5.14 3.21
C GLY A 128 19.85 -6.43 3.47
N ILE A 129 20.58 -7.37 4.04
CA ILE A 129 20.12 -8.68 4.41
C ILE A 129 20.43 -8.89 5.89
N ILE A 130 19.45 -9.41 6.64
CA ILE A 130 19.55 -9.76 8.06
C ILE A 130 19.11 -11.20 8.24
N LYS A 131 19.47 -11.81 9.36
CA LYS A 131 18.88 -13.10 9.78
C LYS A 131 17.40 -12.90 10.13
N ASP A 132 16.62 -13.95 9.98
CA ASP A 132 15.20 -13.95 10.35
C ASP A 132 14.95 -13.78 11.85
N THR A 133 15.97 -13.99 12.67
CA THR A 133 15.98 -13.74 14.12
C THR A 133 16.50 -12.36 14.52
N ASP A 134 16.97 -11.55 13.56
CA ASP A 134 17.50 -10.20 13.81
C ASP A 134 16.41 -9.16 13.64
N TRP A 135 15.92 -8.60 14.74
CA TRP A 135 14.89 -7.56 14.79
C TRP A 135 15.45 -6.15 14.98
N SER A 136 16.77 -5.98 14.94
CA SER A 136 17.43 -4.68 15.19
C SER A 136 16.96 -3.56 14.26
N LYS A 137 16.52 -3.90 13.04
CA LYS A 137 16.00 -2.91 12.07
C LYS A 137 14.60 -2.38 12.41
N LEU A 138 13.88 -3.03 13.33
CA LEU A 138 12.57 -2.60 13.84
C LEU A 138 12.64 -1.88 15.18
N GLU A 139 13.82 -1.69 15.75
CA GLU A 139 14.00 -0.95 17.01
C GLU A 139 13.46 0.47 16.91
N SER A 140 13.00 0.98 18.06
CA SER A 140 12.50 2.35 18.17
C SER A 140 13.51 3.38 17.70
N SER A 141 13.05 4.43 17.05
CA SER A 141 13.88 5.50 16.54
C SER A 141 13.26 6.86 16.86
N SER A 142 14.09 7.84 17.25
CA SER A 142 13.69 9.24 17.34
C SER A 142 13.56 9.90 15.96
N GLN A 143 14.20 9.34 14.94
CA GLN A 143 14.06 9.75 13.55
C GLN A 143 12.89 9.00 12.91
N ASP A 144 12.05 9.72 12.16
CA ASP A 144 10.97 9.11 11.39
C ASP A 144 11.54 8.26 10.24
N LYS A 145 11.31 6.96 10.34
CA LYS A 145 11.78 5.92 9.40
C LYS A 145 10.64 5.02 8.97
N LEU A 146 10.83 4.39 7.82
CA LEU A 146 10.01 3.31 7.32
C LEU A 146 10.91 2.11 7.02
N THR A 147 10.62 0.96 7.62
CA THR A 147 11.37 -0.27 7.45
C THR A 147 10.51 -1.32 6.78
N LEU A 148 10.91 -1.78 5.60
CA LEU A 148 10.24 -2.84 4.84
C LEU A 148 11.03 -4.12 5.00
N ILE A 149 10.35 -5.25 5.31
CA ILE A 149 10.97 -6.56 5.48
C ILE A 149 10.26 -7.60 4.61
N THR A 150 11.02 -8.44 3.94
CA THR A 150 10.50 -9.58 3.18
C THR A 150 11.47 -10.76 3.27
N CYS A 151 10.99 -11.96 2.92
CA CYS A 151 11.84 -13.13 2.82
C CYS A 151 12.94 -12.95 1.76
N LEU A 152 14.07 -13.63 1.93
CA LEU A 152 15.06 -13.73 0.87
C LEU A 152 14.77 -14.99 0.02
N GLU A 153 14.94 -14.86 -1.29
CA GLU A 153 14.71 -15.97 -2.22
C GLU A 153 15.74 -17.08 -1.98
N ASP A 154 15.25 -18.33 -1.82
CA ASP A 154 16.05 -19.52 -1.59
C ASP A 154 16.88 -19.56 -0.29
N GLU A 155 16.74 -18.57 0.57
CA GLU A 155 17.43 -18.48 1.86
C GLU A 155 16.43 -18.20 3.00
N PRO A 156 15.72 -19.22 3.52
CA PRO A 156 14.63 -19.05 4.48
C PRO A 156 15.06 -18.45 5.82
N GLU A 157 16.34 -18.57 6.18
CA GLU A 157 16.92 -18.01 7.40
C GLU A 157 17.26 -16.51 7.28
N TYR A 158 17.04 -15.90 6.11
CA TYR A 158 17.39 -14.52 5.87
C TYR A 158 16.19 -13.69 5.41
N ARG A 159 16.30 -12.38 5.66
CA ARG A 159 15.31 -11.38 5.25
C ARG A 159 16.01 -10.24 4.52
N ARG A 160 15.39 -9.76 3.47
CA ARG A 160 15.75 -8.47 2.87
C ARG A 160 15.07 -7.37 3.65
N TYR A 161 15.82 -6.33 3.99
CA TYR A 161 15.25 -5.10 4.53
C TYR A 161 15.58 -3.90 3.65
N ILE A 162 14.66 -2.96 3.64
CA ILE A 162 14.81 -1.62 3.09
C ILE A 162 14.46 -0.65 4.21
N GLN A 163 15.35 0.29 4.49
CA GLN A 163 15.07 1.35 5.45
C GLN A 163 15.10 2.70 4.73
N ALA A 164 14.08 3.53 4.98
CA ALA A 164 13.92 4.83 4.38
C ALA A 164 13.69 5.88 5.47
N VAL A 165 14.18 7.09 5.27
CA VAL A 165 14.03 8.23 6.20
C VAL A 165 13.03 9.23 5.63
N LYS A 166 12.25 9.85 6.51
CA LYS A 166 11.26 10.88 6.14
C LYS A 166 11.96 12.09 5.54
N LEU A 167 11.39 12.59 4.42
CA LEU A 167 11.84 13.78 3.72
C LEU A 167 11.27 15.06 4.35
#